data_a9156a46da9b5e0d8426da941e7a6a2e
#
_entry.id   a9156a46da9b5e0d8426da941e7a6a2e
#
_cell.length_a   1.000
_cell.length_b   1.000
_cell.length_c   1.000
_cell.angle_alpha   90.00
_cell.angle_beta   90.00
_cell.angle_gamma   90.00
#
_symmetry.space_group_name_H-M   'P 1'
#
loop_
_entity.id
_entity.type
_entity.pdbx_description
1 polymer ?
#
loop_
_entity_poly.entity_id
_entity_poly.type
_entity_poly.pdbx_seq_one_letter_code
_entity_poly.pdbx_strand_id
1 'polypeptide(L)'
;LTGKLRQVGVQPALAALARGQSPSAPIVVELDPTSFCDLACPECISSPLLNKARFTRDRLTTLAEELAAVGVRAVILIGGGEPLLHPATPQVIKTLAEADVQVGLTTNGTTIDRCLDVLAEKVTWTRVSVDAASSSTSARFRPARSGGAKFEQVVANMRLLAGRKRGKLGFSYLLMSRRDMAGRVVESNFDEVESAARLAADIGCDYFEVKPEYDMGHYIIAQDEKLVGQLHEQLGRIDALQSETFAVLKPNNLDVVLSGGPTTQLKEYDWCPTLELRTLLTPSGAYVCPYHRGNARARYGDPTNTDFNTLWRGPQRREALRRIDPRTDCEFHCIRHESNLELLRISGAGMPMLAPVDQTDEDLFI
;
A
#
# COMPACT_ATOMS: atom_id res chain seq x y z
N LEU A 1 7.24 6.61 9.05
CA LEU A 1 8.05 6.49 7.82
C LEU A 1 9.42 7.18 7.94
N THR A 2 9.54 8.35 8.57
CA THR A 2 10.83 9.06 8.74
C THR A 2 11.89 8.21 9.45
N GLY A 3 11.52 7.41 10.45
CA GLY A 3 12.43 6.48 11.11
C GLY A 3 13.07 5.46 10.16
N LYS A 4 12.35 5.05 9.11
CA LYS A 4 12.86 4.11 8.10
C LYS A 4 13.98 4.68 7.23
N LEU A 5 14.06 6.01 7.11
CA LEU A 5 15.16 6.68 6.39
C LEU A 5 16.51 6.50 7.07
N ARG A 6 16.52 6.13 8.37
CA ARG A 6 17.77 5.90 9.13
C ARG A 6 18.34 4.49 8.98
N GLN A 7 17.64 3.60 8.29
CA GLN A 7 18.09 2.22 8.13
C GLN A 7 19.30 2.12 7.21
N VAL A 8 20.21 1.20 7.49
CA VAL A 8 21.48 1.04 6.78
C VAL A 8 21.26 0.82 5.29
N GLY A 9 20.28 0.00 4.92
CA GLY A 9 19.93 -0.29 3.52
C GLY A 9 19.47 0.92 2.70
N VAL A 10 19.08 2.03 3.35
CA VAL A 10 18.62 3.27 2.69
C VAL A 10 19.77 4.27 2.50
N GLN A 11 20.83 4.20 3.31
CA GLN A 11 21.89 5.20 3.34
C GLN A 11 22.59 5.47 2.00
N PRO A 12 22.88 4.48 1.13
CA PRO A 12 23.48 4.74 -0.17
C PRO A 12 22.60 5.65 -1.08
N ALA A 13 21.28 5.47 -1.02
CA ALA A 13 20.35 6.30 -1.77
C ALA A 13 20.27 7.72 -1.22
N LEU A 14 20.26 7.89 0.11
CA LEU A 14 20.31 9.21 0.75
C LEU A 14 21.61 9.95 0.42
N ALA A 15 22.74 9.25 0.41
CA ALA A 15 24.02 9.83 0.01
C ALA A 15 24.04 10.30 -1.45
N ALA A 16 23.35 9.62 -2.35
CA ALA A 16 23.18 10.07 -3.74
C ALA A 16 22.34 11.35 -3.78
N LEU A 17 21.19 11.38 -3.10
CA LEU A 17 20.32 12.56 -3.03
C LEU A 17 21.05 13.77 -2.44
N ALA A 18 21.83 13.59 -1.38
CA ALA A 18 22.61 14.67 -0.76
C ALA A 18 23.65 15.28 -1.72
N ARG A 19 24.08 14.53 -2.74
CA ARG A 19 24.94 15.02 -3.82
C ARG A 19 24.18 15.57 -5.04
N GLY A 20 22.85 15.68 -4.96
CA GLY A 20 22.01 16.08 -6.09
C GLY A 20 21.95 15.05 -7.23
N GLN A 21 22.17 13.77 -6.91
CA GLN A 21 22.18 12.67 -7.85
C GLN A 21 20.98 11.74 -7.64
N SER A 22 20.38 11.23 -8.71
CA SER A 22 19.41 10.15 -8.60
C SER A 22 20.10 8.86 -8.15
N PRO A 23 19.52 8.10 -7.20
CA PRO A 23 20.02 6.78 -6.83
C PRO A 23 20.06 5.82 -8.02
N SER A 24 21.01 4.89 -7.98
CA SER A 24 21.18 3.88 -9.05
C SER A 24 19.97 2.95 -9.21
N ALA A 25 19.21 2.75 -8.14
CA ALA A 25 17.96 2.00 -8.09
C ALA A 25 17.00 2.63 -7.07
N PRO A 26 15.68 2.41 -7.17
CA PRO A 26 14.77 2.74 -6.09
C PRO A 26 14.98 1.79 -4.91
N ILE A 27 14.65 2.25 -3.71
CA ILE A 27 14.61 1.38 -2.53
C ILE A 27 13.39 0.46 -2.61
N VAL A 28 12.23 1.03 -2.97
CA VAL A 28 10.95 0.31 -3.02
C VAL A 28 10.33 0.35 -4.41
N VAL A 29 9.85 -0.79 -4.86
CA VAL A 29 8.99 -0.90 -6.04
C VAL A 29 7.62 -1.42 -5.62
N GLU A 30 6.56 -0.68 -5.97
CA GLU A 30 5.22 -1.24 -5.97
C GLU A 30 4.98 -1.94 -7.31
N LEU A 31 4.50 -3.17 -7.28
CA LEU A 31 4.34 -4.00 -8.47
C LEU A 31 2.91 -4.55 -8.52
N ASP A 32 2.19 -4.22 -9.60
CA ASP A 32 0.88 -4.78 -9.92
C ASP A 32 1.04 -5.92 -10.91
N PRO A 33 0.95 -7.18 -10.51
CA PRO A 33 1.06 -8.31 -11.45
C PRO A 33 -0.05 -8.33 -12.51
N THR A 34 -1.26 -7.86 -12.13
CA THR A 34 -2.46 -7.88 -12.96
C THR A 34 -3.43 -6.78 -12.56
N SER A 35 -4.19 -6.27 -13.53
CA SER A 35 -5.33 -5.36 -13.30
C SER A 35 -6.67 -6.11 -13.15
N PHE A 36 -6.67 -7.45 -13.11
CA PHE A 36 -7.87 -8.25 -12.87
C PHE A 36 -8.05 -8.52 -11.37
N CYS A 37 -9.31 -8.45 -10.90
CA CYS A 37 -9.70 -8.79 -9.53
C CYS A 37 -10.94 -9.69 -9.56
N ASP A 38 -11.06 -10.63 -8.65
CA ASP A 38 -12.22 -11.51 -8.48
C ASP A 38 -13.33 -10.90 -7.60
N LEU A 39 -13.03 -9.75 -6.96
CA LEU A 39 -14.01 -8.91 -6.27
C LEU A 39 -14.49 -7.75 -7.17
N ALA A 40 -15.65 -7.20 -6.83
CA ALA A 40 -16.28 -6.07 -7.50
C ALA A 40 -16.67 -4.97 -6.48
N CYS A 41 -15.71 -4.58 -5.64
CA CYS A 41 -15.91 -3.57 -4.60
C CYS A 41 -16.38 -2.25 -5.22
N PRO A 42 -17.53 -1.71 -4.83
CA PRO A 42 -18.04 -0.45 -5.37
C PRO A 42 -17.13 0.75 -5.10
N GLU A 43 -16.51 0.79 -3.91
CA GLU A 43 -15.61 1.85 -3.45
C GLU A 43 -14.14 1.56 -3.81
N CYS A 44 -13.86 0.72 -4.80
CA CYS A 44 -12.49 0.42 -5.21
C CYS A 44 -11.85 1.61 -5.92
N ILE A 45 -10.84 2.21 -5.30
CA ILE A 45 -10.05 3.32 -5.88
C ILE A 45 -9.47 2.97 -7.26
N SER A 46 -9.18 1.69 -7.51
CA SER A 46 -8.68 1.21 -8.80
C SER A 46 -9.78 0.85 -9.79
N SER A 47 -11.06 0.97 -9.43
CA SER A 47 -12.19 0.58 -10.30
C SER A 47 -12.09 1.11 -11.72
N PRO A 48 -11.76 2.39 -11.97
CA PRO A 48 -11.61 2.93 -13.32
C PRO A 48 -10.45 2.31 -14.12
N LEU A 49 -9.49 1.69 -13.44
CA LEU A 49 -8.28 1.10 -14.02
C LEU A 49 -8.36 -0.42 -14.12
N LEU A 50 -9.40 -1.04 -13.53
CA LEU A 50 -9.58 -2.48 -13.57
C LEU A 50 -9.92 -2.93 -14.99
N ASN A 51 -9.12 -3.82 -15.52
CA ASN A 51 -9.29 -4.43 -16.83
C ASN A 51 -8.71 -5.86 -16.82
N LYS A 52 -8.44 -6.44 -17.97
CA LYS A 52 -7.84 -7.78 -18.09
C LYS A 52 -6.34 -7.74 -18.35
N ALA A 53 -5.71 -6.56 -18.27
CA ALA A 53 -4.28 -6.44 -18.49
C ALA A 53 -3.50 -7.16 -17.39
N ARG A 54 -2.45 -7.85 -17.79
CA ARG A 54 -1.53 -8.56 -16.91
C ARG A 54 -0.17 -8.65 -17.59
N PHE A 55 0.87 -8.77 -16.80
CA PHE A 55 2.15 -9.23 -17.34
C PHE A 55 2.02 -10.65 -17.87
N THR A 56 2.82 -11.02 -18.86
CA THR A 56 3.02 -12.45 -19.16
C THR A 56 3.76 -13.10 -18.00
N ARG A 57 3.64 -14.42 -17.84
CA ARG A 57 4.34 -15.17 -16.79
C ARG A 57 5.85 -14.93 -16.85
N ASP A 58 6.43 -15.09 -18.04
CA ASP A 58 7.86 -14.94 -18.26
C ASP A 58 8.32 -13.50 -17.98
N ARG A 59 7.59 -12.50 -18.51
CA ARG A 59 7.96 -11.09 -18.27
C ARG A 59 7.92 -10.73 -16.79
N LEU A 60 6.92 -11.18 -16.03
CA LEU A 60 6.83 -10.88 -14.60
C LEU A 60 7.97 -11.53 -13.80
N THR A 61 8.36 -12.75 -14.18
CA THR A 61 9.51 -13.45 -13.56
C THR A 61 10.82 -12.73 -13.89
N THR A 62 11.06 -12.41 -15.17
CA THR A 62 12.24 -11.64 -15.58
C THR A 62 12.29 -10.26 -14.91
N LEU A 63 11.13 -9.60 -14.75
CA LEU A 63 11.07 -8.31 -14.06
C LEU A 63 11.52 -8.43 -12.60
N ALA A 64 11.16 -9.52 -11.89
CA ALA A 64 11.62 -9.75 -10.52
C ALA A 64 13.15 -9.92 -10.47
N GLU A 65 13.73 -10.64 -11.42
CA GLU A 65 15.18 -10.80 -11.55
C GLU A 65 15.88 -9.46 -11.84
N GLU A 66 15.32 -8.65 -12.76
CA GLU A 66 15.82 -7.30 -13.07
C GLU A 66 15.80 -6.37 -11.85
N LEU A 67 14.70 -6.40 -11.05
CA LEU A 67 14.58 -5.60 -9.84
C LEU A 67 15.65 -5.97 -8.81
N ALA A 68 15.86 -7.26 -8.60
CA ALA A 68 16.92 -7.76 -7.71
C ALA A 68 18.31 -7.35 -8.21
N ALA A 69 18.59 -7.54 -9.51
CA ALA A 69 19.90 -7.26 -10.12
C ALA A 69 20.30 -5.78 -10.05
N VAL A 70 19.34 -4.85 -10.14
CA VAL A 70 19.64 -3.41 -10.02
C VAL A 70 19.81 -2.94 -8.59
N GLY A 71 19.45 -3.77 -7.59
CA GLY A 71 19.62 -3.47 -6.17
C GLY A 71 18.40 -2.87 -5.48
N VAL A 72 17.18 -3.15 -5.99
CA VAL A 72 15.92 -2.86 -5.26
C VAL A 72 15.95 -3.61 -3.92
N ARG A 73 15.52 -2.94 -2.84
CA ARG A 73 15.58 -3.50 -1.49
C ARG A 73 14.25 -4.07 -1.00
N ALA A 74 13.15 -3.53 -1.50
CA ALA A 74 11.82 -4.02 -1.15
C ALA A 74 10.86 -3.94 -2.34
N VAL A 75 10.00 -4.93 -2.47
CA VAL A 75 8.92 -4.96 -3.47
C VAL A 75 7.59 -5.15 -2.74
N ILE A 76 6.62 -4.29 -3.03
CA ILE A 76 5.26 -4.43 -2.55
C ILE A 76 4.41 -4.96 -3.69
N LEU A 77 3.99 -6.21 -3.60
CA LEU A 77 2.97 -6.77 -4.48
C LEU A 77 1.63 -6.20 -4.06
N ILE A 78 1.09 -5.38 -4.92
CA ILE A 78 -0.17 -4.68 -4.69
C ILE A 78 -0.93 -4.67 -6.00
N GLY A 79 -2.14 -4.17 -6.06
CA GLY A 79 -2.76 -4.18 -7.36
C GLY A 79 -3.68 -3.02 -7.64
N GLY A 80 -3.80 -2.72 -8.95
CA GLY A 80 -5.05 -2.34 -9.52
C GLY A 80 -6.05 -3.49 -9.42
N GLY A 81 -5.59 -4.76 -9.59
CA GLY A 81 -6.34 -5.99 -9.36
C GLY A 81 -5.91 -6.75 -8.11
N GLU A 82 -6.07 -8.08 -8.14
CA GLU A 82 -5.63 -8.97 -7.05
C GLU A 82 -4.31 -9.66 -7.43
N PRO A 83 -3.20 -9.39 -6.71
CA PRO A 83 -1.88 -9.94 -7.06
C PRO A 83 -1.83 -11.46 -7.08
N LEU A 84 -2.52 -12.14 -6.17
CA LEU A 84 -2.48 -13.60 -6.05
C LEU A 84 -3.27 -14.33 -7.17
N LEU A 85 -4.02 -13.60 -7.98
CA LEU A 85 -4.66 -14.17 -9.18
C LEU A 85 -3.69 -14.29 -10.37
N HIS A 86 -2.51 -13.67 -10.29
CA HIS A 86 -1.51 -13.85 -11.32
C HIS A 86 -0.69 -15.13 -11.06
N PRO A 87 -0.63 -16.08 -12.01
CA PRO A 87 -0.07 -17.41 -11.75
C PRO A 87 1.45 -17.42 -11.50
N ALA A 88 2.18 -16.35 -11.84
CA ALA A 88 3.60 -16.25 -11.55
C ALA A 88 3.90 -15.56 -10.20
N THR A 89 2.91 -15.02 -9.49
CA THR A 89 3.15 -14.31 -8.22
C THR A 89 3.93 -15.14 -7.19
N PRO A 90 3.64 -16.45 -6.97
CA PRO A 90 4.44 -17.26 -6.06
C PRO A 90 5.91 -17.37 -6.47
N GLN A 91 6.20 -17.49 -7.76
CA GLN A 91 7.57 -17.54 -8.26
C GLN A 91 8.29 -16.19 -8.09
N VAL A 92 7.60 -15.08 -8.37
CA VAL A 92 8.12 -13.73 -8.15
C VAL A 92 8.53 -13.50 -6.69
N ILE A 93 7.67 -13.89 -5.74
CA ILE A 93 7.96 -13.81 -4.30
C ILE A 93 9.22 -14.60 -3.98
N LYS A 94 9.31 -15.83 -4.49
CA LYS A 94 10.47 -16.69 -4.27
C LYS A 94 11.74 -16.08 -4.83
N THR A 95 11.74 -15.65 -6.09
CA THR A 95 12.89 -15.01 -6.76
C THR A 95 13.39 -13.78 -6.00
N LEU A 96 12.48 -12.90 -5.57
CA LEU A 96 12.84 -11.69 -4.81
C LEU A 96 13.44 -12.05 -3.44
N ALA A 97 12.78 -12.94 -2.68
CA ALA A 97 13.23 -13.31 -1.36
C ALA A 97 14.58 -14.07 -1.38
N GLU A 98 14.85 -14.88 -2.41
CA GLU A 98 16.14 -15.56 -2.60
C GLU A 98 17.27 -14.60 -2.96
N ALA A 99 16.93 -13.39 -3.43
CA ALA A 99 17.87 -12.30 -3.69
C ALA A 99 17.92 -11.25 -2.56
N ASP A 100 17.49 -11.60 -1.35
CA ASP A 100 17.42 -10.72 -0.17
C ASP A 100 16.61 -9.43 -0.38
N VAL A 101 15.63 -9.46 -1.28
CA VAL A 101 14.66 -8.38 -1.47
C VAL A 101 13.45 -8.64 -0.56
N GLN A 102 13.14 -7.68 0.30
CA GLN A 102 11.97 -7.77 1.17
C GLN A 102 10.68 -7.75 0.34
N VAL A 103 9.73 -8.63 0.65
CA VAL A 103 8.46 -8.71 -0.07
C VAL A 103 7.30 -8.37 0.85
N GLY A 104 6.57 -7.31 0.50
CA GLY A 104 5.28 -6.97 1.08
C GLY A 104 4.14 -7.39 0.16
N LEU A 105 3.01 -7.77 0.72
CA LEU A 105 1.82 -8.13 -0.05
C LEU A 105 0.58 -7.44 0.49
N THR A 106 -0.17 -6.77 -0.40
CA THR A 106 -1.56 -6.37 -0.14
C THR A 106 -2.48 -7.20 -1.01
N THR A 107 -3.44 -7.89 -0.39
CA THR A 107 -4.33 -8.85 -1.05
C THR A 107 -5.76 -8.75 -0.51
N ASN A 108 -6.73 -9.21 -1.29
CA ASN A 108 -8.09 -9.42 -0.83
C ASN A 108 -8.27 -10.72 -0.03
N GLY A 109 -7.26 -11.57 0.03
CA GLY A 109 -7.22 -12.80 0.82
C GLY A 109 -7.94 -14.01 0.23
N THR A 110 -8.64 -13.88 -0.89
CA THR A 110 -9.50 -14.95 -1.42
C THR A 110 -8.74 -16.20 -1.90
N THR A 111 -7.44 -16.08 -2.19
CA THR A 111 -6.62 -17.14 -2.79
C THR A 111 -5.32 -17.41 -2.03
N ILE A 112 -5.23 -16.99 -0.76
CA ILE A 112 -4.07 -17.24 0.11
C ILE A 112 -3.76 -18.75 0.20
N ASP A 113 -4.78 -19.59 0.30
CA ASP A 113 -4.67 -21.04 0.36
C ASP A 113 -3.83 -21.64 -0.77
N ARG A 114 -3.92 -21.06 -1.98
CA ARG A 114 -3.19 -21.53 -3.17
C ARG A 114 -1.70 -21.19 -3.14
N CYS A 115 -1.30 -20.24 -2.32
CA CYS A 115 0.06 -19.71 -2.24
C CYS A 115 0.62 -19.81 -0.82
N LEU A 116 -0.03 -20.59 0.07
CA LEU A 116 0.19 -20.59 1.51
C LEU A 116 1.65 -20.77 1.89
N ASP A 117 2.34 -21.76 1.31
CA ASP A 117 3.73 -22.07 1.67
C ASP A 117 4.68 -20.90 1.40
N VAL A 118 4.61 -20.32 0.21
CA VAL A 118 5.48 -19.21 -0.15
C VAL A 118 5.13 -17.93 0.64
N LEU A 119 3.86 -17.68 0.92
CA LEU A 119 3.44 -16.55 1.73
C LEU A 119 3.92 -16.69 3.17
N ALA A 120 3.78 -17.88 3.75
CA ALA A 120 4.20 -18.15 5.12
C ALA A 120 5.72 -18.04 5.33
N GLU A 121 6.52 -18.45 4.35
CA GLU A 121 7.96 -18.56 4.50
C GLU A 121 8.75 -17.34 3.99
N LYS A 122 8.25 -16.65 2.96
CA LYS A 122 9.06 -15.70 2.18
C LYS A 122 8.55 -14.27 2.22
N VAL A 123 7.31 -14.02 2.66
CA VAL A 123 6.74 -12.67 2.67
C VAL A 123 7.03 -11.99 4.01
N THR A 124 7.60 -10.79 3.96
CA THR A 124 7.93 -9.99 5.14
C THR A 124 6.66 -9.53 5.87
N TRP A 125 5.65 -9.09 5.11
CA TRP A 125 4.34 -8.79 5.65
C TRP A 125 3.23 -9.03 4.61
N THR A 126 2.11 -9.54 5.08
CA THR A 126 0.87 -9.67 4.30
C THR A 126 -0.21 -8.82 4.94
N ARG A 127 -0.81 -7.91 4.18
CA ARG A 127 -1.95 -7.11 4.61
C ARG A 127 -3.18 -7.53 3.82
N VAL A 128 -4.18 -8.04 4.52
CA VAL A 128 -5.44 -8.47 3.93
C VAL A 128 -6.48 -7.36 4.06
N SER A 129 -7.04 -6.93 2.94
CA SER A 129 -8.13 -5.95 2.90
C SER A 129 -9.45 -6.67 3.15
N VAL A 130 -10.07 -6.49 4.32
CA VAL A 130 -11.28 -7.21 4.73
C VAL A 130 -12.51 -6.29 4.83
N ASP A 131 -12.38 -5.15 5.52
CA ASP A 131 -13.36 -4.06 5.61
C ASP A 131 -14.74 -4.47 6.17
N ALA A 132 -14.81 -5.60 6.88
CA ALA A 132 -16.01 -6.19 7.47
C ALA A 132 -15.68 -7.08 8.66
N ALA A 133 -16.65 -7.30 9.54
CA ALA A 133 -16.63 -8.33 10.56
C ALA A 133 -17.68 -9.42 10.33
N SER A 134 -18.49 -9.27 9.28
CA SER A 134 -19.57 -10.20 8.92
C SER A 134 -19.65 -10.43 7.42
N SER A 135 -20.22 -11.59 7.05
CA SER A 135 -20.48 -11.93 5.66
C SER A 135 -21.47 -10.96 4.98
N SER A 136 -22.44 -10.45 5.75
CA SER A 136 -23.43 -9.47 5.25
C SER A 136 -22.78 -8.14 4.89
N THR A 137 -21.89 -7.61 5.71
CA THR A 137 -21.15 -6.37 5.43
C THR A 137 -20.14 -6.58 4.31
N SER A 138 -19.45 -7.72 4.30
CA SER A 138 -18.56 -8.07 3.19
C SER A 138 -19.30 -8.17 1.85
N ALA A 139 -20.53 -8.72 1.80
CA ALA A 139 -21.34 -8.77 0.58
C ALA A 139 -21.70 -7.38 0.05
N ARG A 140 -21.82 -6.38 0.93
CA ARG A 140 -22.12 -4.99 0.56
C ARG A 140 -20.91 -4.22 0.05
N PHE A 141 -19.78 -4.30 0.77
CA PHE A 141 -18.60 -3.48 0.50
C PHE A 141 -17.51 -4.21 -0.31
N ARG A 142 -17.49 -5.53 -0.26
CA ARG A 142 -16.49 -6.36 -1.00
C ARG A 142 -17.13 -7.56 -1.72
N PRO A 143 -18.19 -7.33 -2.53
CA PRO A 143 -18.87 -8.41 -3.23
C PRO A 143 -17.93 -9.14 -4.19
N ALA A 144 -18.11 -10.46 -4.30
CA ALA A 144 -17.47 -11.24 -5.35
C ALA A 144 -18.07 -10.92 -6.72
N ARG A 145 -17.28 -10.95 -7.79
CA ARG A 145 -17.80 -10.81 -9.17
C ARG A 145 -18.82 -11.90 -9.54
N SER A 146 -18.71 -13.07 -8.91
CA SER A 146 -19.68 -14.17 -9.06
C SER A 146 -20.96 -13.99 -8.23
N GLY A 147 -21.06 -12.89 -7.47
CA GLY A 147 -22.13 -12.64 -6.50
C GLY A 147 -21.80 -13.16 -5.11
N GLY A 148 -22.45 -12.55 -4.10
CA GLY A 148 -22.27 -12.90 -2.68
C GLY A 148 -20.95 -12.43 -2.07
N ALA A 149 -20.66 -12.94 -0.89
CA ALA A 149 -19.43 -12.64 -0.14
C ALA A 149 -18.46 -13.82 -0.17
N LYS A 150 -17.18 -13.51 -0.03
CA LYS A 150 -16.10 -14.50 0.23
C LYS A 150 -15.53 -14.38 1.63
N PHE A 151 -16.25 -13.75 2.54
CA PHE A 151 -15.79 -13.41 3.88
C PHE A 151 -15.28 -14.63 4.65
N GLU A 152 -16.07 -15.70 4.72
CA GLU A 152 -15.70 -16.93 5.45
C GLU A 152 -14.43 -17.58 4.87
N GLN A 153 -14.30 -17.56 3.53
CA GLN A 153 -13.10 -18.05 2.84
C GLN A 153 -11.88 -17.19 3.19
N VAL A 154 -12.02 -15.86 3.21
CA VAL A 154 -10.94 -14.95 3.56
C VAL A 154 -10.51 -15.15 5.01
N VAL A 155 -11.45 -15.24 5.95
CA VAL A 155 -11.17 -15.50 7.38
C VAL A 155 -10.46 -16.87 7.55
N ALA A 156 -10.95 -17.92 6.90
CA ALA A 156 -10.30 -19.23 6.94
C ALA A 156 -8.87 -19.19 6.38
N ASN A 157 -8.66 -18.52 5.27
CA ASN A 157 -7.36 -18.32 4.65
C ASN A 157 -6.39 -17.53 5.54
N MET A 158 -6.88 -16.49 6.22
CA MET A 158 -6.09 -15.73 7.18
C MET A 158 -5.68 -16.59 8.38
N ARG A 159 -6.57 -17.43 8.92
CA ARG A 159 -6.26 -18.38 10.01
C ARG A 159 -5.18 -19.39 9.58
N LEU A 160 -5.28 -19.92 8.36
CA LEU A 160 -4.26 -20.83 7.81
C LEU A 160 -2.88 -20.13 7.74
N LEU A 161 -2.84 -18.89 7.27
CA LEU A 161 -1.60 -18.12 7.19
C LEU A 161 -1.07 -17.75 8.58
N ALA A 162 -1.94 -17.31 9.49
CA ALA A 162 -1.58 -16.95 10.86
C ALA A 162 -0.86 -18.08 11.61
N GLY A 163 -1.32 -19.32 11.41
CA GLY A 163 -0.72 -20.51 12.05
C GLY A 163 0.64 -20.93 11.46
N ARG A 164 1.11 -20.34 10.35
CA ARG A 164 2.32 -20.77 9.63
C ARG A 164 3.30 -19.65 9.28
N LYS A 165 2.84 -18.39 9.32
CA LYS A 165 3.63 -17.23 8.91
C LYS A 165 4.91 -17.04 9.73
N ARG A 166 5.97 -16.59 9.05
CA ARG A 166 7.19 -16.05 9.68
C ARG A 166 7.17 -14.52 9.71
N GLY A 167 6.58 -13.91 8.68
CA GLY A 167 6.40 -12.47 8.59
C GLY A 167 5.14 -11.99 9.32
N LYS A 168 4.80 -10.71 9.14
CA LYS A 168 3.63 -10.08 9.76
C LYS A 168 2.35 -10.30 8.95
N LEU A 169 1.23 -10.53 9.64
CA LEU A 169 -0.10 -10.58 9.06
C LEU A 169 -0.94 -9.43 9.60
N GLY A 170 -1.47 -8.61 8.71
CA GLY A 170 -2.33 -7.49 9.05
C GLY A 170 -3.74 -7.62 8.51
N PHE A 171 -4.69 -7.17 9.31
CA PHE A 171 -6.09 -6.99 8.93
C PHE A 171 -6.31 -5.50 8.64
N SER A 172 -6.62 -5.14 7.39
CA SER A 172 -6.90 -3.76 6.99
C SER A 172 -8.40 -3.52 6.93
N TYR A 173 -8.83 -2.41 7.52
CA TYR A 173 -10.22 -1.99 7.61
C TYR A 173 -10.38 -0.54 7.12
N LEU A 174 -11.02 -0.35 5.97
CA LEU A 174 -11.43 0.97 5.51
C LEU A 174 -12.78 1.34 6.12
N LEU A 175 -12.87 2.54 6.65
CA LEU A 175 -14.12 3.14 7.11
C LEU A 175 -14.89 3.65 5.91
N MET A 176 -15.94 2.96 5.52
CA MET A 176 -16.71 3.24 4.32
C MET A 176 -18.16 3.62 4.65
N SER A 177 -18.69 4.59 3.90
CA SER A 177 -20.09 4.98 4.02
C SER A 177 -20.68 5.41 2.68
N ARG A 178 -21.94 5.10 2.45
CA ARG A 178 -22.69 5.51 1.27
C ARG A 178 -23.79 6.47 1.64
N ARG A 179 -24.07 7.43 0.75
CA ARG A 179 -25.09 8.45 0.94
C ARG A 179 -26.16 8.38 -0.14
N ASP A 180 -27.38 8.75 0.24
CA ASP A 180 -28.45 9.00 -0.72
C ASP A 180 -28.31 10.37 -1.41
N MET A 181 -29.22 10.66 -2.33
CA MET A 181 -29.27 11.93 -3.06
C MET A 181 -29.48 13.15 -2.14
N ALA A 182 -29.98 12.95 -0.93
CA ALA A 182 -30.15 14.00 0.08
C ALA A 182 -28.92 14.14 1.01
N GLY A 183 -27.85 13.40 0.74
CA GLY A 183 -26.60 13.41 1.52
C GLY A 183 -26.66 12.62 2.84
N ARG A 184 -27.76 11.88 3.11
CA ARG A 184 -27.88 11.08 4.33
C ARG A 184 -27.15 9.76 4.17
N VAL A 185 -26.44 9.33 5.22
CA VAL A 185 -25.78 8.02 5.24
C VAL A 185 -26.85 6.93 5.25
N VAL A 186 -26.84 6.07 4.25
CA VAL A 186 -27.76 4.94 4.09
C VAL A 186 -27.09 3.60 4.37
N GLU A 187 -25.78 3.53 4.25
CA GLU A 187 -24.99 2.35 4.58
C GLU A 187 -23.63 2.79 5.13
N SER A 188 -23.11 2.06 6.11
CA SER A 188 -21.72 2.15 6.58
C SER A 188 -21.26 0.81 7.16
N ASN A 189 -19.96 0.69 7.39
CA ASN A 189 -19.36 -0.43 8.12
C ASN A 189 -18.81 0.03 9.50
N PHE A 190 -19.14 1.24 9.95
CA PHE A 190 -18.55 1.84 11.16
C PHE A 190 -18.92 1.09 12.44
N ASP A 191 -20.09 0.46 12.47
CA ASP A 191 -20.59 -0.31 13.60
C ASP A 191 -19.86 -1.65 13.83
N GLU A 192 -19.08 -2.11 12.84
CA GLU A 192 -18.34 -3.37 12.92
C GLU A 192 -16.85 -3.21 13.28
N VAL A 193 -16.33 -1.99 13.50
CA VAL A 193 -14.89 -1.74 13.73
C VAL A 193 -14.35 -2.53 14.93
N GLU A 194 -15.04 -2.51 16.07
CA GLU A 194 -14.62 -3.26 17.25
C GLU A 194 -14.67 -4.77 17.00
N SER A 195 -15.74 -5.26 16.39
CA SER A 195 -15.89 -6.68 16.06
C SER A 195 -14.82 -7.16 15.08
N ALA A 196 -14.46 -6.33 14.09
CA ALA A 196 -13.39 -6.62 13.13
C ALA A 196 -12.01 -6.67 13.81
N ALA A 197 -11.73 -5.74 14.74
CA ALA A 197 -10.48 -5.74 15.49
C ALA A 197 -10.35 -6.98 16.40
N ARG A 198 -11.43 -7.36 17.08
CA ARG A 198 -11.48 -8.61 17.87
C ARG A 198 -11.30 -9.85 17.00
N LEU A 199 -11.96 -9.89 15.85
CA LEU A 199 -11.78 -10.97 14.87
C LEU A 199 -10.33 -11.05 14.38
N ALA A 200 -9.68 -9.92 14.10
CA ALA A 200 -8.27 -9.88 13.69
C ALA A 200 -7.35 -10.47 14.77
N ALA A 201 -7.57 -10.11 16.04
CA ALA A 201 -6.83 -10.68 17.16
C ALA A 201 -7.08 -12.19 17.31
N ASP A 202 -8.34 -12.64 17.19
CA ASP A 202 -8.73 -14.06 17.26
C ASP A 202 -8.17 -14.89 16.09
N ILE A 203 -8.04 -14.33 14.91
CA ILE A 203 -7.37 -14.96 13.75
C ILE A 203 -5.87 -15.18 14.04
N GLY A 204 -5.25 -14.37 14.89
CA GLY A 204 -3.82 -14.35 15.12
C GLY A 204 -3.06 -13.40 14.18
N CYS A 205 -3.72 -12.31 13.78
CA CYS A 205 -3.03 -11.21 13.09
C CYS A 205 -2.04 -10.50 14.03
N ASP A 206 -0.99 -9.90 13.48
CA ASP A 206 -0.05 -9.09 14.25
C ASP A 206 -0.56 -7.64 14.40
N TYR A 207 -1.44 -7.21 13.51
CA TYR A 207 -2.04 -5.88 13.62
C TYR A 207 -3.41 -5.77 12.95
N PHE A 208 -4.19 -4.83 13.46
CA PHE A 208 -5.41 -4.31 12.85
C PHE A 208 -5.16 -2.86 12.44
N GLU A 209 -5.36 -2.53 11.18
CA GLU A 209 -5.18 -1.18 10.64
C GLU A 209 -6.53 -0.61 10.22
N VAL A 210 -7.00 0.45 10.89
CA VAL A 210 -8.22 1.17 10.52
C VAL A 210 -7.86 2.47 9.81
N LYS A 211 -8.51 2.75 8.68
CA LYS A 211 -8.24 3.93 7.83
C LYS A 211 -9.53 4.55 7.32
N PRO A 212 -9.58 5.87 7.13
CA PRO A 212 -10.66 6.50 6.38
C PRO A 212 -10.62 6.07 4.91
N GLU A 213 -11.76 6.01 4.27
CA GLU A 213 -11.88 5.82 2.84
C GLU A 213 -11.19 6.98 2.10
N TYR A 214 -10.56 6.65 0.97
CA TYR A 214 -9.86 7.60 0.15
C TYR A 214 -10.34 7.49 -1.29
N ASP A 215 -10.87 8.57 -1.84
CA ASP A 215 -11.30 8.65 -3.23
C ASP A 215 -10.68 9.85 -3.94
N MET A 216 -10.08 9.59 -5.09
CA MET A 216 -9.56 10.59 -6.05
C MET A 216 -8.79 11.77 -5.43
N GLY A 217 -8.09 11.54 -4.31
CA GLY A 217 -7.31 12.57 -3.65
C GLY A 217 -7.90 13.10 -2.34
N HIS A 218 -9.08 12.66 -1.96
CA HIS A 218 -9.76 13.14 -0.75
C HIS A 218 -10.12 11.98 0.17
N TYR A 219 -10.03 12.22 1.48
CA TYR A 219 -10.60 11.31 2.46
C TYR A 219 -12.11 11.52 2.54
N ILE A 220 -12.85 10.42 2.52
CA ILE A 220 -14.29 10.41 2.67
C ILE A 220 -14.62 9.93 4.06
N ILE A 221 -15.37 10.73 4.81
CA ILE A 221 -16.01 10.29 6.05
C ILE A 221 -17.43 10.83 6.10
N ALA A 222 -18.30 10.00 6.64
CA ALA A 222 -19.67 10.40 6.90
C ALA A 222 -19.70 11.59 7.87
N GLN A 223 -20.28 12.70 7.43
CA GLN A 223 -20.59 13.84 8.28
C GLN A 223 -21.92 13.61 9.02
N ASP A 224 -22.00 12.50 9.74
CA ASP A 224 -23.12 12.15 10.61
C ASP A 224 -22.58 12.08 12.04
N GLU A 225 -22.91 13.07 12.85
CA GLU A 225 -22.37 13.23 14.21
C GLU A 225 -22.62 11.99 15.09
N LYS A 226 -23.78 11.33 14.92
CA LYS A 226 -24.13 10.14 15.69
C LYS A 226 -23.23 8.96 15.30
N LEU A 227 -23.06 8.72 13.99
CA LEU A 227 -22.20 7.65 13.49
C LEU A 227 -20.73 7.90 13.86
N VAL A 228 -20.26 9.13 13.73
CA VAL A 228 -18.90 9.52 14.11
C VAL A 228 -18.68 9.37 15.61
N GLY A 229 -19.66 9.76 16.44
CA GLY A 229 -19.62 9.54 17.89
C GLY A 229 -19.52 8.06 18.25
N GLN A 230 -20.35 7.20 17.66
CA GLN A 230 -20.29 5.76 17.86
C GLN A 230 -18.94 5.16 17.40
N LEU A 231 -18.40 5.68 16.30
CA LEU A 231 -17.09 5.25 15.81
C LEU A 231 -15.98 5.62 16.79
N HIS A 232 -15.98 6.84 17.36
CA HIS A 232 -15.00 7.24 18.37
C HIS A 232 -15.03 6.34 19.61
N GLU A 233 -16.21 5.94 20.07
CA GLU A 233 -16.33 4.99 21.17
C GLU A 233 -15.72 3.63 20.85
N GLN A 234 -15.96 3.10 19.63
CA GLN A 234 -15.35 1.85 19.18
C GLN A 234 -13.82 1.97 19.04
N LEU A 235 -13.33 3.10 18.48
CA LEU A 235 -11.89 3.38 18.36
C LEU A 235 -11.21 3.43 19.74
N GLY A 236 -11.87 3.94 20.76
CA GLY A 236 -11.40 3.87 22.16
C GLY A 236 -11.37 2.45 22.71
N ARG A 237 -12.39 1.64 22.39
CA ARG A 237 -12.43 0.23 22.85
C ARG A 237 -11.39 -0.66 22.17
N ILE A 238 -11.08 -0.45 20.90
CA ILE A 238 -10.04 -1.24 20.21
C ILE A 238 -8.63 -0.93 20.70
N ASP A 239 -8.37 0.26 21.25
CA ASP A 239 -7.07 0.58 21.86
C ASP A 239 -6.74 -0.37 23.01
N ALA A 240 -7.74 -0.84 23.73
CA ALA A 240 -7.57 -1.83 24.80
C ALA A 240 -7.16 -3.23 24.30
N LEU A 241 -7.23 -3.50 23.00
CA LEU A 241 -6.76 -4.75 22.40
C LEU A 241 -5.24 -4.72 22.11
N GLN A 242 -4.60 -3.55 22.19
CA GLN A 242 -3.16 -3.39 22.02
C GLN A 242 -2.40 -4.31 22.99
N SER A 243 -1.44 -5.08 22.49
CA SER A 243 -0.60 -5.98 23.28
C SER A 243 0.80 -6.08 22.67
N GLU A 244 1.68 -6.87 23.26
CA GLU A 244 3.02 -7.14 22.69
C GLU A 244 2.95 -7.87 21.34
N THR A 245 1.89 -8.63 21.11
CA THR A 245 1.73 -9.46 19.90
C THR A 245 0.68 -8.96 18.93
N PHE A 246 -0.10 -7.94 19.30
CA PHE A 246 -1.15 -7.38 18.46
C PHE A 246 -1.18 -5.86 18.54
N ALA A 247 -0.95 -5.18 17.40
CA ALA A 247 -0.97 -3.74 17.30
C ALA A 247 -2.27 -3.20 16.69
N VAL A 248 -2.78 -2.10 17.23
CA VAL A 248 -3.87 -1.31 16.63
C VAL A 248 -3.25 -0.10 15.94
N LEU A 249 -3.36 -0.03 14.63
CA LEU A 249 -2.77 1.03 13.80
C LEU A 249 -3.85 1.99 13.33
N LYS A 250 -3.70 3.26 13.71
CA LYS A 250 -4.54 4.38 13.27
C LYS A 250 -3.64 5.40 12.57
N PRO A 251 -3.99 5.89 11.36
CA PRO A 251 -3.20 6.93 10.72
C PRO A 251 -3.33 8.24 11.50
N ASN A 252 -2.26 9.03 11.55
CA ASN A 252 -2.18 10.28 12.32
C ASN A 252 -3.26 11.31 11.93
N ASN A 253 -3.81 11.21 10.73
CA ASN A 253 -4.86 12.11 10.25
C ASN A 253 -6.28 11.58 10.47
N LEU A 254 -6.46 10.41 11.08
CA LEU A 254 -7.79 9.84 11.29
C LEU A 254 -8.66 10.77 12.14
N ASP A 255 -8.14 11.23 13.27
CA ASP A 255 -8.87 12.14 14.16
C ASP A 255 -9.21 13.48 13.48
N VAL A 256 -8.28 14.01 12.66
CA VAL A 256 -8.51 15.24 11.89
C VAL A 256 -9.65 15.05 10.89
N VAL A 257 -9.66 13.93 10.17
CA VAL A 257 -10.70 13.60 9.19
C VAL A 257 -12.04 13.36 9.88
N LEU A 258 -12.06 12.62 10.99
CA LEU A 258 -13.27 12.36 11.79
C LEU A 258 -13.87 13.62 12.41
N SER A 259 -13.04 14.61 12.75
CA SER A 259 -13.47 15.91 13.30
C SER A 259 -13.93 16.90 12.21
N GLY A 260 -14.04 16.49 10.94
CA GLY A 260 -14.38 17.39 9.84
C GLY A 260 -13.25 18.34 9.43
N GLY A 261 -12.02 18.04 9.82
CA GLY A 261 -10.83 18.79 9.41
C GLY A 261 -10.53 18.69 7.92
N PRO A 262 -9.48 19.38 7.43
CA PRO A 262 -9.18 19.45 6.02
C PRO A 262 -8.88 18.05 5.44
N THR A 263 -9.51 17.75 4.32
CA THR A 263 -9.29 16.50 3.56
C THR A 263 -8.13 16.63 2.57
N THR A 264 -7.54 17.81 2.47
CA THR A 264 -6.39 18.12 1.61
C THR A 264 -5.19 18.55 2.46
N GLN A 265 -4.01 18.34 1.92
CA GLN A 265 -2.74 18.78 2.51
C GLN A 265 -1.91 19.47 1.44
N LEU A 266 -1.82 20.80 1.48
CA LEU A 266 -0.98 21.56 0.57
C LEU A 266 0.50 21.25 0.81
N LYS A 267 1.28 21.24 -0.28
CA LYS A 267 2.73 21.09 -0.24
C LYS A 267 3.38 22.43 -0.62
N GLU A 268 4.43 22.80 0.10
CA GLU A 268 5.20 24.01 -0.18
C GLU A 268 6.42 23.74 -1.08
N TYR A 269 6.70 22.46 -1.36
CA TYR A 269 7.83 22.04 -2.20
C TYR A 269 7.36 21.66 -3.61
N ASP A 270 8.16 22.02 -4.61
CA ASP A 270 7.94 21.74 -6.04
C ASP A 270 8.59 20.45 -6.55
N TRP A 271 9.39 19.82 -5.71
CA TRP A 271 10.05 18.54 -5.99
C TRP A 271 9.81 17.55 -4.86
N CYS A 272 9.41 16.33 -5.22
CA CYS A 272 9.15 15.24 -4.27
C CYS A 272 10.32 14.26 -4.25
N PRO A 273 11.25 14.33 -3.27
CA PRO A 273 12.41 13.46 -3.22
C PRO A 273 12.09 11.97 -3.05
N THR A 274 10.96 11.62 -2.46
CA THR A 274 10.54 10.22 -2.35
C THR A 274 10.36 9.56 -3.73
N LEU A 275 10.08 10.33 -4.81
CA LEU A 275 10.00 9.79 -6.17
C LEU A 275 11.35 9.25 -6.68
N GLU A 276 12.44 9.65 -6.07
CA GLU A 276 13.78 9.09 -6.35
C GLU A 276 14.04 7.76 -5.60
N LEU A 277 13.21 7.44 -4.61
CA LEU A 277 13.38 6.26 -3.76
C LEU A 277 12.36 5.16 -4.08
N ARG A 278 11.31 5.48 -4.84
CA ARG A 278 10.21 4.53 -5.13
C ARG A 278 9.69 4.70 -6.55
N THR A 279 8.96 3.66 -6.99
CA THR A 279 8.23 3.68 -8.26
C THR A 279 7.09 2.67 -8.24
N LEU A 280 6.17 2.79 -9.20
CA LEU A 280 5.08 1.84 -9.44
C LEU A 280 5.22 1.22 -10.83
N LEU A 281 5.14 -0.10 -10.90
CA LEU A 281 5.10 -0.87 -12.15
C LEU A 281 3.78 -1.61 -12.27
N THR A 282 3.10 -1.43 -13.40
CA THR A 282 1.81 -2.06 -13.70
C THR A 282 1.80 -2.57 -15.14
N PRO A 283 0.86 -3.45 -15.52
CA PRO A 283 0.71 -3.87 -16.91
C PRO A 283 0.37 -2.72 -17.89
N SER A 284 -0.10 -1.57 -17.37
CA SER A 284 -0.43 -0.39 -18.19
C SER A 284 0.68 0.65 -18.27
N GLY A 285 1.75 0.49 -17.48
CA GLY A 285 2.89 1.40 -17.50
C GLY A 285 3.69 1.44 -16.22
N ALA A 286 4.83 2.12 -16.28
CA ALA A 286 5.65 2.50 -15.14
C ALA A 286 5.32 3.95 -14.76
N TYR A 287 5.07 4.19 -13.46
CA TYR A 287 4.65 5.49 -12.92
C TYR A 287 5.58 5.93 -11.80
N VAL A 288 5.88 7.22 -11.74
CA VAL A 288 6.78 7.77 -10.72
C VAL A 288 6.23 7.66 -9.29
N CYS A 289 4.91 7.58 -9.13
CA CYS A 289 4.27 7.49 -7.82
C CYS A 289 3.00 6.61 -7.86
N PRO A 290 2.75 5.79 -6.83
CA PRO A 290 1.51 4.99 -6.73
C PRO A 290 0.22 5.82 -6.71
N TYR A 291 0.24 7.01 -6.11
CA TYR A 291 -0.91 7.91 -6.11
C TYR A 291 -1.25 8.47 -7.50
N HIS A 292 -0.30 8.43 -8.43
CA HIS A 292 -0.47 8.82 -9.83
C HIS A 292 -0.67 7.63 -10.77
N ARG A 293 -1.12 6.50 -10.27
CA ARG A 293 -1.50 5.34 -11.08
C ARG A 293 -2.50 5.75 -12.16
N GLY A 294 -2.23 5.41 -13.42
CA GLY A 294 -3.08 5.77 -14.56
C GLY A 294 -2.93 7.21 -15.06
N ASN A 295 -2.23 8.09 -14.34
CA ASN A 295 -1.97 9.45 -14.79
C ASN A 295 -0.88 9.47 -15.88
N ALA A 296 -1.25 9.91 -17.08
CA ALA A 296 -0.31 9.96 -18.22
C ALA A 296 0.89 10.90 -17.99
N ARG A 297 0.74 11.96 -17.19
CA ARG A 297 1.85 12.89 -16.85
C ARG A 297 2.91 12.21 -15.98
N ALA A 298 2.50 11.26 -15.12
CA ALA A 298 3.38 10.52 -14.24
C ALA A 298 3.94 9.23 -14.86
N ARG A 299 3.45 8.85 -16.04
CA ARG A 299 3.88 7.64 -16.74
C ARG A 299 5.23 7.90 -17.43
N TYR A 300 6.19 6.98 -17.25
CA TYR A 300 7.53 7.11 -17.83
C TYR A 300 7.96 5.93 -18.70
N GLY A 301 7.13 4.91 -18.90
CA GLY A 301 7.48 3.83 -19.82
C GLY A 301 6.53 2.64 -19.75
N ASP A 302 6.93 1.59 -20.45
CA ASP A 302 6.19 0.33 -20.55
C ASP A 302 7.03 -0.83 -20.00
N PRO A 303 6.74 -1.31 -18.77
CA PRO A 303 7.49 -2.39 -18.16
C PRO A 303 7.16 -3.77 -18.74
N THR A 304 6.17 -3.87 -19.63
CA THR A 304 5.85 -5.14 -20.30
C THR A 304 6.86 -5.49 -21.41
N ASN A 305 7.53 -4.47 -21.97
CA ASN A 305 8.41 -4.61 -23.12
C ASN A 305 9.83 -4.04 -22.91
N THR A 306 10.05 -3.34 -21.79
CA THR A 306 11.34 -2.65 -21.54
C THR A 306 11.92 -3.16 -20.22
N ASP A 307 13.20 -3.42 -20.17
CA ASP A 307 13.90 -3.82 -18.95
C ASP A 307 13.89 -2.68 -17.92
N PHE A 308 13.91 -3.07 -16.63
CA PHE A 308 13.75 -2.11 -15.55
C PHE A 308 14.89 -1.10 -15.45
N ASN A 309 16.13 -1.49 -15.69
CA ASN A 309 17.27 -0.58 -15.61
C ASN A 309 17.17 0.52 -16.67
N THR A 310 16.77 0.16 -17.89
CA THR A 310 16.50 1.13 -18.98
C THR A 310 15.36 2.08 -18.59
N LEU A 311 14.27 1.58 -18.01
CA LEU A 311 13.17 2.41 -17.53
C LEU A 311 13.63 3.38 -16.44
N TRP A 312 14.33 2.86 -15.42
CA TRP A 312 14.72 3.65 -14.24
C TRP A 312 15.71 4.76 -14.59
N ARG A 313 16.71 4.47 -15.43
CA ARG A 313 17.75 5.43 -15.83
C ARG A 313 17.37 6.27 -17.05
N GLY A 314 16.26 5.95 -17.69
CA GLY A 314 15.82 6.57 -18.94
C GLY A 314 15.49 8.07 -18.80
N PRO A 315 15.62 8.81 -19.91
CA PRO A 315 15.27 10.24 -19.94
C PRO A 315 13.78 10.47 -19.71
N GLN A 316 12.92 9.52 -20.08
CA GLN A 316 11.46 9.58 -19.90
C GLN A 316 11.08 9.65 -18.42
N ARG A 317 11.78 8.92 -17.53
CA ARG A 317 11.57 9.02 -16.10
C ARG A 317 11.93 10.40 -15.56
N ARG A 318 13.10 10.94 -15.95
CA ARG A 318 13.52 12.28 -15.55
C ARG A 318 12.52 13.34 -16.00
N GLU A 319 11.98 13.19 -17.19
CA GLU A 319 10.94 14.07 -17.71
C GLU A 319 9.62 13.95 -16.93
N ALA A 320 9.17 12.73 -16.60
CA ALA A 320 7.98 12.50 -15.80
C ALA A 320 8.12 13.08 -14.38
N LEU A 321 9.30 12.97 -13.76
CA LEU A 321 9.60 13.57 -12.47
C LEU A 321 9.43 15.10 -12.47
N ARG A 322 9.84 15.78 -13.55
CA ARG A 322 9.70 17.25 -13.69
C ARG A 322 8.26 17.70 -13.96
N ARG A 323 7.41 16.82 -14.49
CA ARG A 323 6.00 17.16 -14.79
C ARG A 323 5.11 17.13 -13.56
N ILE A 324 5.54 16.51 -12.50
CA ILE A 324 4.76 16.38 -11.25
C ILE A 324 5.25 17.44 -10.27
N ASP A 325 4.43 18.45 -10.07
CA ASP A 325 4.63 19.49 -9.06
C ASP A 325 3.75 19.17 -7.84
N PRO A 326 4.34 18.78 -6.70
CA PRO A 326 3.57 18.44 -5.50
C PRO A 326 2.63 19.54 -5.00
N ARG A 327 2.90 20.79 -5.31
CA ARG A 327 2.05 21.95 -4.90
C ARG A 327 0.68 21.93 -5.58
N THR A 328 0.64 21.41 -6.81
CA THR A 328 -0.58 21.42 -7.66
C THR A 328 -1.09 20.04 -7.99
N ASP A 329 -0.20 19.03 -8.03
CA ASP A 329 -0.55 17.66 -8.42
C ASP A 329 -0.80 16.74 -7.22
N CYS A 330 -0.51 17.18 -5.97
CA CYS A 330 -0.55 16.35 -4.77
C CYS A 330 -1.26 17.04 -3.59
N GLU A 331 -2.46 17.56 -3.81
CA GLU A 331 -3.25 18.22 -2.75
C GLU A 331 -3.75 17.26 -1.66
N PHE A 332 -3.69 15.96 -1.90
CA PHE A 332 -4.11 14.92 -0.97
C PHE A 332 -3.15 14.74 0.22
N HIS A 333 -3.64 14.14 1.30
CA HIS A 333 -2.81 13.73 2.42
C HIS A 333 -1.84 12.60 2.01
N CYS A 334 -0.59 12.97 1.76
CA CYS A 334 0.45 12.03 1.39
C CYS A 334 1.10 11.45 2.65
N ILE A 335 1.04 10.14 2.82
CA ILE A 335 1.70 9.44 3.94
C ILE A 335 3.22 9.65 3.99
N ARG A 336 3.81 10.15 2.90
CA ARG A 336 5.25 10.43 2.77
C ARG A 336 5.61 11.91 2.93
N HIS A 337 4.65 12.75 3.26
CA HIS A 337 4.90 14.20 3.39
C HIS A 337 6.03 14.50 4.36
N GLU A 338 5.98 13.94 5.57
CA GLU A 338 7.03 14.13 6.58
C GLU A 338 8.39 13.58 6.13
N SER A 339 8.40 12.44 5.42
CA SER A 339 9.63 11.90 4.83
C SER A 339 10.18 12.82 3.74
N ASN A 340 9.33 13.46 2.94
CA ASN A 340 9.76 14.43 1.95
C ASN A 340 10.38 15.66 2.59
N LEU A 341 9.79 16.20 3.66
CA LEU A 341 10.35 17.35 4.39
C LEU A 341 11.75 17.03 4.93
N GLU A 342 11.95 15.81 5.47
CA GLU A 342 13.25 15.38 5.96
C GLU A 342 14.26 15.20 4.82
N LEU A 343 13.85 14.59 3.71
CA LEU A 343 14.71 14.41 2.53
C LEU A 343 15.12 15.73 1.89
N LEU A 344 14.23 16.72 1.86
CA LEU A 344 14.52 18.07 1.37
C LEU A 344 15.57 18.78 2.22
N ARG A 345 15.54 18.59 3.55
CA ARG A 345 16.57 19.12 4.46
C ARG A 345 17.95 18.51 4.13
N ILE A 346 18.00 17.20 3.90
CA ILE A 346 19.25 16.49 3.56
C ILE A 346 19.81 16.98 2.22
N SER A 347 18.95 17.17 1.22
CA SER A 347 19.38 17.53 -0.15
C SER A 347 19.72 19.03 -0.32
N GLY A 348 19.15 19.93 0.52
CA GLY A 348 19.26 21.37 0.32
C GLY A 348 20.32 22.08 1.18
N ALA A 349 20.73 21.52 2.30
CA ALA A 349 21.48 22.27 3.34
C ALA A 349 22.91 21.75 3.58
N GLY A 350 23.41 20.74 2.87
CA GLY A 350 24.67 20.11 3.24
C GLY A 350 24.67 19.54 4.68
N MET A 351 23.48 19.30 5.21
CA MET A 351 23.27 18.77 6.57
C MET A 351 23.87 17.39 6.70
N PRO A 352 24.37 17.02 7.88
CA PRO A 352 24.87 15.69 8.11
C PRO A 352 23.75 14.67 7.83
N MET A 353 24.12 13.59 7.13
CA MET A 353 23.22 12.46 6.90
C MET A 353 22.64 11.98 8.24
N LEU A 354 21.39 11.53 8.21
CA LEU A 354 20.77 10.90 9.37
C LEU A 354 21.67 9.75 9.86
N ALA A 355 22.10 9.81 11.12
CA ALA A 355 22.89 8.72 11.68
C ALA A 355 22.13 7.39 11.52
N PRO A 356 22.76 6.35 10.99
CA PRO A 356 22.13 5.04 10.90
C PRO A 356 21.72 4.55 12.29
N VAL A 357 20.56 3.92 12.37
CA VAL A 357 20.15 3.17 13.55
C VAL A 357 20.46 1.72 13.26
N ASP A 358 21.31 1.13 14.10
CA ASP A 358 21.59 -0.30 14.05
C ASP A 358 20.36 -1.05 14.55
N GLN A 359 19.55 -1.53 13.62
CA GLN A 359 18.37 -2.36 13.90
C GLN A 359 18.63 -3.74 13.33
N THR A 360 18.44 -4.76 14.16
CA THR A 360 18.57 -6.18 13.78
C THR A 360 17.53 -6.59 12.72
N ASP A 361 16.38 -5.87 12.66
CA ASP A 361 15.31 -6.10 11.67
C ASP A 361 15.07 -4.83 10.87
N GLU A 362 15.72 -4.70 9.71
CA GLU A 362 15.44 -3.60 8.79
C GLU A 362 14.03 -3.71 8.17
N ASP A 363 13.28 -2.61 8.18
CA ASP A 363 12.01 -2.46 7.46
C ASP A 363 12.19 -1.43 6.32
N LEU A 364 12.52 -1.91 5.14
CA LEU A 364 12.90 -1.12 3.97
C LEU A 364 11.71 -0.63 3.13
N PHE A 365 10.48 -0.83 3.58
CA PHE A 365 9.26 -0.33 2.92
C PHE A 365 9.02 1.16 3.25
N ILE A 366 9.88 2.04 2.71
CA ILE A 366 9.86 3.50 2.89
C ILE A 366 8.79 4.20 2.04
#